data_448422c08c7eddf6b183f32ca4b3610f
#
_entry.id   448422c08c7eddf6b183f32ca4b3610f
#
_cell.length_a   1.000
_cell.length_b   1.000
_cell.length_c   1.000
_cell.angle_alpha   90.00
_cell.angle_beta   90.00
_cell.angle_gamma   90.00
#
_symmetry.space_group_name_H-M   'P 1'
#
loop_
_entity.id
_entity.type
_entity.pdbx_description
1 polymer ?
#
loop_
_entity_poly.entity_id
_entity_poly.type
_entity_poly.pdbx_seq_one_letter_code
_entity_poly.pdbx_strand_id
1 'polypeptide(L)'
;ALETEQMLGEDFVRFLGYNPLPPAIRVRLTAPYANPDSVMLVEKELLQYDSVDEVYYKKSLLYAINENIRQISLIILAFSLLLTLISVTLINNTIRLSIYSKRFIINTMQLVGATRGFIRRPFLYRSAAIGFVASLIALGIIAGVVYLMQKEFEGIVSFRDYDLLALLALSVIAVGIIINWISTFFAVNKYLNIKTDQLFY
;
A
#
# COMPACT_ATOMS: atom_id res chain seq x y z
N ALA A 1 -32.84 -24.32 3.75
CA ALA A 1 -34.30 -24.46 3.72
C ALA A 1 -34.98 -23.10 3.73
N LEU A 2 -34.82 -22.26 4.78
CA LEU A 2 -35.47 -20.95 4.91
C LEU A 2 -35.14 -19.96 3.73
N GLU A 3 -33.89 -19.92 3.25
CA GLU A 3 -33.53 -19.08 2.10
C GLU A 3 -34.14 -19.57 0.79
N THR A 4 -34.24 -20.88 0.60
CA THR A 4 -34.84 -21.49 -0.60
C THR A 4 -36.36 -21.34 -0.58
N GLU A 5 -36.96 -21.39 0.58
CA GLU A 5 -38.37 -21.15 0.82
C GLU A 5 -38.78 -19.71 0.48
N GLN A 6 -37.93 -18.74 0.86
CA GLN A 6 -38.12 -17.33 0.50
C GLN A 6 -37.94 -17.06 -1.02
N MET A 7 -37.10 -17.83 -1.73
CA MET A 7 -36.86 -17.69 -3.17
C MET A 7 -37.96 -18.36 -4.01
N LEU A 8 -38.51 -19.46 -3.56
CA LEU A 8 -39.51 -20.23 -4.32
C LEU A 8 -40.95 -19.83 -3.99
N GLY A 9 -41.19 -19.07 -2.90
CA GLY A 9 -42.51 -18.55 -2.53
C GLY A 9 -43.52 -19.61 -2.08
N GLU A 10 -43.12 -20.88 -2.01
CA GLU A 10 -43.96 -22.01 -1.57
C GLU A 10 -43.23 -22.87 -0.56
N ASP A 11 -44.00 -23.41 0.42
CA ASP A 11 -43.47 -24.35 1.42
C ASP A 11 -43.29 -25.75 0.77
N PHE A 12 -42.18 -25.90 0.02
CA PHE A 12 -41.88 -27.13 -0.70
C PHE A 12 -41.64 -28.32 0.24
N VAL A 13 -41.23 -28.07 1.48
CA VAL A 13 -41.05 -29.11 2.50
C VAL A 13 -42.44 -29.69 2.87
N ARG A 14 -43.46 -28.85 2.90
CA ARG A 14 -44.84 -29.25 3.18
C ARG A 14 -45.45 -30.03 2.00
N PHE A 15 -45.06 -29.66 0.77
CA PHE A 15 -45.53 -30.37 -0.42
C PHE A 15 -44.84 -31.75 -0.59
N LEU A 16 -43.54 -31.88 -0.28
CA LEU A 16 -42.80 -33.13 -0.41
C LEU A 16 -42.91 -34.06 0.81
N GLY A 17 -43.35 -33.54 1.98
CA GLY A 17 -43.45 -34.29 3.20
C GLY A 17 -42.12 -34.58 3.91
N TYR A 18 -41.00 -34.21 3.33
CA TYR A 18 -39.65 -34.33 3.92
C TYR A 18 -38.75 -33.21 3.43
N ASN A 19 -37.69 -32.89 4.14
CA ASN A 19 -36.69 -31.92 3.73
C ASN A 19 -35.67 -32.59 2.78
N PRO A 20 -35.67 -32.29 1.47
CA PRO A 20 -34.73 -32.88 0.52
C PRO A 20 -33.34 -32.25 0.58
N LEU A 21 -33.16 -31.13 1.29
CA LEU A 21 -31.91 -30.43 1.36
C LEU A 21 -31.00 -31.02 2.45
N PRO A 22 -29.76 -31.38 2.12
CA PRO A 22 -28.79 -31.84 3.10
C PRO A 22 -28.46 -30.70 4.09
N PRO A 23 -28.09 -31.05 5.32
CA PRO A 23 -27.63 -30.06 6.28
C PRO A 23 -26.40 -29.36 5.74
N ALA A 24 -26.40 -28.02 5.70
CA ALA A 24 -25.31 -27.23 5.18
C ALA A 24 -24.75 -26.27 6.26
N ILE A 25 -23.43 -26.21 6.33
CA ILE A 25 -22.72 -25.29 7.23
C ILE A 25 -22.09 -24.18 6.37
N ARG A 26 -22.42 -22.94 6.68
CA ARG A 26 -21.84 -21.77 6.01
C ARG A 26 -20.56 -21.35 6.73
N VAL A 27 -19.41 -21.53 6.07
CA VAL A 27 -18.10 -21.11 6.57
C VAL A 27 -17.75 -19.75 6.01
N ARG A 28 -17.35 -18.81 6.87
CA ARG A 28 -16.80 -17.52 6.46
C ARG A 28 -15.29 -17.54 6.63
N LEU A 29 -14.58 -17.38 5.51
CA LEU A 29 -13.12 -17.26 5.53
C LEU A 29 -12.70 -15.84 5.91
N THR A 30 -11.61 -15.73 6.66
CA THR A 30 -10.94 -14.45 6.93
C THR A 30 -10.19 -13.98 5.68
N ALA A 31 -9.94 -12.67 5.57
CA ALA A 31 -9.33 -12.05 4.40
C ALA A 31 -8.03 -12.72 3.90
N PRO A 32 -7.08 -13.18 4.75
CA PRO A 32 -5.89 -13.88 4.30
C PRO A 32 -6.17 -15.21 3.58
N TYR A 33 -7.30 -15.86 3.88
CA TYR A 33 -7.71 -17.14 3.28
C TYR A 33 -8.71 -16.98 2.12
N ALA A 34 -9.12 -15.76 1.79
CA ALA A 34 -10.09 -15.47 0.72
C ALA A 34 -9.42 -15.38 -0.68
N ASN A 35 -8.37 -16.16 -0.94
CA ASN A 35 -7.71 -16.29 -2.23
C ASN A 35 -7.90 -17.71 -2.80
N PRO A 36 -7.80 -17.89 -4.14
CA PRO A 36 -8.04 -19.17 -4.78
C PRO A 36 -7.21 -20.34 -4.23
N ASP A 37 -5.93 -20.08 -3.95
CA ASP A 37 -5.01 -21.14 -3.49
C ASP A 37 -5.36 -21.61 -2.07
N SER A 38 -5.65 -20.67 -1.17
CA SER A 38 -6.05 -20.98 0.20
C SER A 38 -7.41 -21.66 0.26
N VAL A 39 -8.38 -21.22 -0.58
CA VAL A 39 -9.71 -21.86 -0.64
C VAL A 39 -9.60 -23.29 -1.14
N MET A 40 -8.73 -23.56 -2.13
CA MET A 40 -8.47 -24.94 -2.60
C MET A 40 -7.85 -25.83 -1.51
N LEU A 41 -6.95 -25.29 -0.69
CA LEU A 41 -6.38 -26.01 0.46
C LEU A 41 -7.45 -26.34 1.49
N VAL A 42 -8.28 -25.37 1.83
CA VAL A 42 -9.41 -25.57 2.77
C VAL A 42 -10.42 -26.55 2.22
N GLU A 43 -10.78 -26.48 0.92
CA GLU A 43 -11.65 -27.45 0.25
C GLU A 43 -11.09 -28.87 0.39
N LYS A 44 -9.79 -29.05 0.08
CA LYS A 44 -9.11 -30.34 0.18
C LYS A 44 -9.06 -30.90 1.61
N GLU A 45 -8.85 -30.02 2.59
CA GLU A 45 -8.81 -30.39 3.99
C GLU A 45 -10.21 -30.79 4.50
N LEU A 46 -11.25 -30.02 4.13
CA LEU A 46 -12.63 -30.34 4.51
C LEU A 46 -13.14 -31.65 3.90
N LEU A 47 -12.77 -31.96 2.65
CA LEU A 47 -13.15 -33.20 1.97
C LEU A 47 -12.43 -34.45 2.54
N GLN A 48 -11.50 -34.32 3.48
CA GLN A 48 -10.92 -35.44 4.22
C GLN A 48 -11.82 -35.98 5.34
N TYR A 49 -12.82 -35.22 5.73
CA TYR A 49 -13.78 -35.64 6.77
C TYR A 49 -14.93 -36.40 6.12
N ASP A 50 -15.17 -37.64 6.54
CA ASP A 50 -16.25 -38.52 6.04
C ASP A 50 -17.67 -37.90 6.20
N SER A 51 -17.80 -36.87 7.03
CA SER A 51 -19.06 -36.16 7.27
C SER A 51 -19.32 -35.01 6.27
N VAL A 52 -18.39 -34.75 5.34
CA VAL A 52 -18.47 -33.68 4.33
C VAL A 52 -18.61 -34.30 2.96
N ASP A 53 -19.79 -34.23 2.37
CA ASP A 53 -20.06 -34.75 1.04
C ASP A 53 -19.53 -33.81 -0.06
N GLU A 54 -19.76 -32.49 0.07
CA GLU A 54 -19.41 -31.52 -0.96
C GLU A 54 -19.11 -30.15 -0.33
N VAL A 55 -18.13 -29.45 -0.92
CA VAL A 55 -17.80 -28.06 -0.59
C VAL A 55 -18.18 -27.17 -1.78
N TYR A 56 -19.23 -26.37 -1.57
CA TYR A 56 -19.76 -25.50 -2.63
C TYR A 56 -19.30 -24.07 -2.45
N TYR A 57 -18.63 -23.54 -3.49
CA TYR A 57 -18.31 -22.12 -3.60
C TYR A 57 -18.24 -21.69 -5.08
N LYS A 58 -18.44 -20.41 -5.34
CA LYS A 58 -18.42 -19.87 -6.71
C LYS A 58 -16.99 -19.70 -7.21
N LYS A 59 -16.38 -20.78 -7.73
CA LYS A 59 -14.99 -20.80 -8.24
C LYS A 59 -14.74 -19.66 -9.24
N SER A 60 -15.60 -19.50 -10.24
CA SER A 60 -15.47 -18.48 -11.28
C SER A 60 -15.43 -17.05 -10.72
N LEU A 61 -16.27 -16.77 -9.71
CA LEU A 61 -16.30 -15.46 -9.05
C LEU A 61 -15.02 -15.20 -8.27
N LEU A 62 -14.51 -16.19 -7.55
CA LEU A 62 -13.28 -16.08 -6.78
C LEU A 62 -12.07 -15.79 -7.68
N TYR A 63 -11.93 -16.51 -8.81
CA TYR A 63 -10.88 -16.26 -9.78
C TYR A 63 -11.02 -14.90 -10.46
N ALA A 64 -12.23 -14.49 -10.84
CA ALA A 64 -12.46 -13.19 -11.45
C ALA A 64 -12.12 -12.02 -10.51
N ILE A 65 -12.48 -12.13 -9.22
CA ILE A 65 -12.13 -11.12 -8.21
C ILE A 65 -10.61 -11.05 -8.04
N ASN A 66 -9.93 -12.19 -7.90
CA ASN A 66 -8.48 -12.23 -7.69
C ASN A 66 -7.72 -11.67 -8.90
N GLU A 67 -8.14 -12.00 -10.12
CA GLU A 67 -7.52 -11.46 -11.34
C GLU A 67 -7.74 -9.94 -11.47
N ASN A 68 -8.93 -9.44 -11.17
CA ASN A 68 -9.21 -8.02 -11.16
C ASN A 68 -8.36 -7.27 -10.11
N ILE A 69 -8.23 -7.82 -8.89
CA ILE A 69 -7.35 -7.24 -7.85
C ILE A 69 -5.91 -7.19 -8.33
N ARG A 70 -5.42 -8.25 -8.98
CA ARG A 70 -4.06 -8.31 -9.51
C ARG A 70 -3.83 -7.27 -10.60
N GLN A 71 -4.76 -7.12 -11.54
CA GLN A 71 -4.68 -6.13 -12.62
C GLN A 71 -4.70 -4.70 -12.06
N ILE A 72 -5.62 -4.40 -11.14
CA ILE A 72 -5.71 -3.08 -10.49
C ILE A 72 -4.42 -2.79 -9.71
N SER A 73 -3.90 -3.76 -8.96
CA SER A 73 -2.66 -3.62 -8.19
C SER A 73 -1.46 -3.33 -9.09
N LEU A 74 -1.39 -3.96 -10.26
CA LEU A 74 -0.32 -3.74 -11.23
C LEU A 74 -0.39 -2.34 -11.85
N ILE A 75 -1.59 -1.86 -12.17
CA ILE A 75 -1.82 -0.50 -12.68
C ILE A 75 -1.41 0.53 -11.62
N ILE A 76 -1.84 0.34 -10.36
CA ILE A 76 -1.47 1.22 -9.25
C ILE A 76 0.04 1.23 -9.03
N LEU A 77 0.69 0.07 -9.10
CA LEU A 77 2.15 -0.06 -8.95
C LEU A 77 2.88 0.70 -10.06
N ALA A 78 2.47 0.53 -11.33
CA ALA A 78 3.07 1.22 -12.47
C ALA A 78 2.91 2.75 -12.35
N PHE A 79 1.73 3.22 -11.97
CA PHE A 79 1.45 4.63 -11.77
C PHE A 79 2.25 5.22 -10.59
N SER A 80 2.36 4.48 -9.50
CA SER A 80 3.16 4.82 -8.33
C SER A 80 4.65 4.94 -8.66
N LEU A 81 5.17 4.02 -9.48
CA LEU A 81 6.56 4.08 -9.96
C LEU A 81 6.81 5.34 -10.80
N LEU A 82 5.90 5.67 -11.71
CA LEU A 82 5.98 6.87 -12.54
C LEU A 82 5.97 8.14 -11.69
N LEU A 83 5.06 8.25 -10.71
CA LEU A 83 5.02 9.38 -9.78
C LEU A 83 6.29 9.49 -8.95
N THR A 84 6.88 8.37 -8.55
CA THR A 84 8.16 8.34 -7.82
C THR A 84 9.30 8.89 -8.68
N LEU A 85 9.38 8.53 -9.96
CA LEU A 85 10.38 9.07 -10.90
C LEU A 85 10.24 10.59 -11.08
N ILE A 86 9.00 11.07 -11.24
CA ILE A 86 8.72 12.51 -11.32
C ILE A 86 9.17 13.22 -10.03
N SER A 87 8.83 12.67 -8.86
CA SER A 87 9.20 13.21 -7.56
C SER A 87 10.71 13.30 -7.38
N VAL A 88 11.45 12.25 -7.73
CA VAL A 88 12.93 12.24 -7.68
C VAL A 88 13.51 13.32 -8.59
N THR A 89 12.95 13.52 -9.78
CA THR A 89 13.38 14.56 -10.72
C THR A 89 13.15 15.96 -10.15
N LEU A 90 11.97 16.21 -9.54
CA LEU A 90 11.64 17.47 -8.91
C LEU A 90 12.55 17.76 -7.70
N ILE A 91 12.83 16.75 -6.87
CA ILE A 91 13.78 16.88 -5.75
C ILE A 91 15.16 17.25 -6.28
N ASN A 92 15.67 16.57 -7.31
CA ASN A 92 16.96 16.87 -7.92
C ASN A 92 17.04 18.32 -8.40
N ASN A 93 16.01 18.84 -9.08
CA ASN A 93 15.95 20.21 -9.54
C ASN A 93 15.92 21.22 -8.39
N THR A 94 15.14 20.94 -7.36
CA THR A 94 15.04 21.78 -6.16
C THR A 94 16.37 21.84 -5.39
N ILE A 95 17.04 20.70 -5.23
CA ILE A 95 18.36 20.63 -4.59
C ILE A 95 19.41 21.38 -5.41
N ARG A 96 19.41 21.23 -6.74
CA ARG A 96 20.30 22.01 -7.63
C ARG A 96 20.14 23.49 -7.40
N LEU A 97 18.91 24.00 -7.41
CA LEU A 97 18.62 25.41 -7.19
C LEU A 97 19.05 25.87 -5.78
N SER A 98 18.81 25.04 -4.78
CA SER A 98 19.20 25.32 -3.39
C SER A 98 20.72 25.40 -3.21
N ILE A 99 21.48 24.52 -3.85
CA ILE A 99 22.95 24.55 -3.84
C ILE A 99 23.46 25.79 -4.59
N TYR A 100 22.87 26.12 -5.74
CA TYR A 100 23.24 27.30 -6.50
C TYR A 100 23.01 28.58 -5.70
N SER A 101 21.88 28.71 -5.03
CA SER A 101 21.57 29.86 -4.16
C SER A 101 22.54 30.00 -2.98
N LYS A 102 23.05 28.88 -2.47
CA LYS A 102 23.99 28.85 -1.32
C LYS A 102 25.46 28.71 -1.73
N ARG A 103 25.78 28.88 -2.99
CA ARG A 103 27.12 28.61 -3.56
C ARG A 103 28.26 29.35 -2.82
N PHE A 104 28.06 30.62 -2.43
CA PHE A 104 29.07 31.41 -1.73
C PHE A 104 29.38 30.85 -0.34
N ILE A 105 28.33 30.49 0.42
CA ILE A 105 28.47 29.88 1.76
C ILE A 105 29.20 28.54 1.65
N ILE A 106 28.83 27.71 0.66
CA ILE A 106 29.46 26.43 0.41
C ILE A 106 30.94 26.61 0.07
N ASN A 107 31.30 27.56 -0.79
CA ASN A 107 32.69 27.86 -1.13
C ASN A 107 33.48 28.31 0.08
N THR A 108 32.94 29.23 0.91
CA THR A 108 33.59 29.68 2.14
C THR A 108 33.86 28.52 3.10
N MET A 109 32.86 27.61 3.26
CA MET A 109 33.04 26.40 4.09
C MET A 109 34.12 25.50 3.55
N GLN A 110 34.25 25.33 2.22
CA GLN A 110 35.31 24.54 1.59
C GLN A 110 36.69 25.17 1.80
N LEU A 111 36.82 26.51 1.69
CA LEU A 111 38.06 27.22 1.92
C LEU A 111 38.57 27.08 3.37
N VAL A 112 37.67 27.00 4.34
CA VAL A 112 38.01 26.76 5.74
C VAL A 112 38.26 25.25 6.04
N GLY A 113 38.14 24.37 5.02
CA GLY A 113 38.44 22.94 5.16
C GLY A 113 37.26 22.08 5.59
N ALA A 114 36.01 22.56 5.45
CA ALA A 114 34.84 21.76 5.79
C ALA A 114 34.72 20.51 4.87
N THR A 115 34.46 19.36 5.49
CA THR A 115 34.27 18.11 4.78
C THR A 115 32.96 18.09 3.98
N ARG A 116 32.92 17.34 2.88
CA ARG A 116 31.71 17.17 2.06
C ARG A 116 30.51 16.67 2.88
N GLY A 117 30.78 15.81 3.87
CA GLY A 117 29.75 15.30 4.78
C GLY A 117 29.11 16.40 5.63
N PHE A 118 29.93 17.34 6.13
CA PHE A 118 29.45 18.49 6.90
C PHE A 118 28.56 19.41 6.06
N ILE A 119 28.95 19.73 4.83
CA ILE A 119 28.19 20.57 3.90
C ILE A 119 26.85 19.92 3.52
N ARG A 120 26.79 18.59 3.43
CA ARG A 120 25.62 17.84 3.02
C ARG A 120 24.56 17.73 4.12
N ARG A 121 24.97 17.62 5.39
CA ARG A 121 24.08 17.40 6.55
C ARG A 121 22.82 18.31 6.56
N PRO A 122 22.91 19.65 6.44
CA PRO A 122 21.75 20.53 6.51
C PRO A 122 20.73 20.25 5.38
N PHE A 123 21.18 19.84 4.20
CA PHE A 123 20.29 19.46 3.10
C PHE A 123 19.54 18.17 3.39
N LEU A 124 20.22 17.17 3.96
CA LEU A 124 19.61 15.89 4.32
C LEU A 124 18.57 16.05 5.44
N TYR A 125 18.87 16.79 6.49
CA TYR A 125 17.90 17.04 7.57
C TYR A 125 16.65 17.77 7.06
N ARG A 126 16.84 18.79 6.22
CA ARG A 126 15.72 19.52 5.63
C ARG A 126 14.87 18.60 4.72
N SER A 127 15.51 17.75 3.95
CA SER A 127 14.83 16.79 3.07
C SER A 127 14.06 15.74 3.87
N ALA A 128 14.65 15.21 4.94
CA ALA A 128 13.97 14.29 5.84
C ALA A 128 12.73 14.92 6.49
N ALA A 129 12.84 16.18 6.94
CA ALA A 129 11.70 16.91 7.48
C ALA A 129 10.58 17.13 6.44
N ILE A 130 10.93 17.45 5.19
CA ILE A 130 9.96 17.58 4.10
C ILE A 130 9.29 16.24 3.82
N GLY A 131 10.06 15.14 3.77
CA GLY A 131 9.53 13.79 3.61
C GLY A 131 8.57 13.38 4.72
N PHE A 132 8.89 13.73 5.96
CA PHE A 132 8.01 13.49 7.10
C PHE A 132 6.68 14.26 7.00
N VAL A 133 6.73 15.57 6.72
CA VAL A 133 5.53 16.39 6.55
C VAL A 133 4.67 15.92 5.39
N ALA A 134 5.29 15.57 4.25
CA ALA A 134 4.59 15.03 3.09
C ALA A 134 3.87 13.71 3.42
N SER A 135 4.52 12.84 4.19
CA SER A 135 3.91 11.58 4.65
C SER A 135 2.71 11.81 5.58
N LEU A 136 2.78 12.80 6.46
CA LEU A 136 1.64 13.15 7.31
C LEU A 136 0.45 13.66 6.49
N ILE A 137 0.71 14.50 5.49
CA ILE A 137 -0.35 14.97 4.57
C ILE A 137 -0.97 13.79 3.81
N ALA A 138 -0.14 12.88 3.28
CA ALA A 138 -0.61 11.69 2.57
C ALA A 138 -1.47 10.80 3.47
N LEU A 139 -1.05 10.55 4.72
CA LEU A 139 -1.84 9.81 5.70
C LEU A 139 -3.17 10.51 6.03
N GLY A 140 -3.16 11.84 6.15
CA GLY A 140 -4.39 12.61 6.36
C GLY A 140 -5.38 12.47 5.21
N ILE A 141 -4.90 12.49 3.96
CA ILE A 141 -5.74 12.26 2.77
C ILE A 141 -6.30 10.84 2.76
N ILE A 142 -5.46 9.83 3.01
CA ILE A 142 -5.89 8.42 3.06
C ILE A 142 -6.94 8.24 4.16
N ALA A 143 -6.69 8.75 5.36
CA ALA A 143 -7.63 8.67 6.47
C ALA A 143 -8.97 9.35 6.14
N GLY A 144 -8.93 10.50 5.47
CA GLY A 144 -10.13 11.21 5.00
C GLY A 144 -10.93 10.39 4.00
N VAL A 145 -10.28 9.79 3.01
CA VAL A 145 -10.94 8.92 2.01
C VAL A 145 -11.57 7.71 2.69
N VAL A 146 -10.83 7.04 3.58
CA VAL A 146 -11.33 5.89 4.34
C VAL A 146 -12.54 6.26 5.19
N TYR A 147 -12.52 7.41 5.86
CA TYR A 147 -13.63 7.89 6.66
C TYR A 147 -14.89 8.14 5.81
N LEU A 148 -14.74 8.75 4.64
CA LEU A 148 -15.86 8.96 3.71
C LEU A 148 -16.43 7.64 3.20
N MET A 149 -15.58 6.67 2.86
CA MET A 149 -16.02 5.35 2.42
C MET A 149 -16.77 4.59 3.52
N GLN A 150 -16.33 4.67 4.77
CA GLN A 150 -17.03 4.04 5.89
C GLN A 150 -18.43 4.59 6.09
N LYS A 151 -18.63 5.88 5.87
CA LYS A 151 -19.94 6.54 6.00
C LYS A 151 -20.94 6.08 4.96
N GLU A 152 -20.49 5.80 3.73
CA GLU A 152 -21.36 5.34 2.63
C GLU A 152 -21.60 3.81 2.65
N PHE A 153 -20.65 3.05 3.19
CA PHE A 153 -20.67 1.59 3.19
C PHE A 153 -20.65 1.04 4.62
N GLU A 154 -21.70 1.33 5.39
CA GLU A 154 -21.85 0.80 6.74
C GLU A 154 -21.79 -0.74 6.77
N GLY A 155 -20.74 -1.29 7.41
CA GLY A 155 -20.59 -2.72 7.68
C GLY A 155 -19.64 -3.51 6.78
N ILE A 156 -19.03 -2.92 5.73
CA ILE A 156 -18.12 -3.66 4.82
C ILE A 156 -16.68 -3.66 5.34
N VAL A 157 -16.22 -2.59 6.01
CA VAL A 157 -14.83 -2.45 6.45
C VAL A 157 -14.76 -2.26 7.96
N SER A 158 -14.51 -3.33 8.68
CA SER A 158 -14.20 -3.28 10.11
C SER A 158 -12.68 -3.12 10.28
N PHE A 159 -12.19 -1.89 10.37
CA PHE A 159 -10.80 -1.62 10.79
C PHE A 159 -10.65 -1.87 12.28
N ARG A 160 -10.63 -3.12 12.68
CA ARG A 160 -10.52 -3.50 14.10
C ARG A 160 -9.07 -3.73 14.55
N ASP A 161 -8.16 -3.85 13.60
CA ASP A 161 -6.75 -4.13 13.87
C ASP A 161 -5.94 -2.83 13.86
N TYR A 162 -5.96 -2.13 15.01
CA TYR A 162 -5.18 -0.90 15.21
C TYR A 162 -3.68 -1.10 15.01
N ASP A 163 -3.16 -2.28 15.33
CA ASP A 163 -1.74 -2.63 15.16
C ASP A 163 -1.34 -2.63 13.69
N LEU A 164 -2.20 -3.18 12.82
CA LEU A 164 -1.97 -3.20 11.38
C LEU A 164 -2.03 -1.79 10.79
N LEU A 165 -2.98 -0.97 11.22
CA LEU A 165 -3.07 0.44 10.80
C LEU A 165 -1.85 1.26 11.23
N ALA A 166 -1.37 1.04 12.46
CA ALA A 166 -0.18 1.71 12.97
C ALA A 166 1.07 1.29 12.16
N LEU A 167 1.21 0.00 11.85
CA LEU A 167 2.31 -0.51 11.02
C LEU A 167 2.28 0.08 9.62
N LEU A 168 1.10 0.18 8.98
CA LEU A 168 0.93 0.82 7.67
C LEU A 168 1.31 2.30 7.73
N ALA A 169 0.84 3.03 8.74
CA ALA A 169 1.17 4.44 8.90
C ALA A 169 2.68 4.65 9.08
N LEU A 170 3.32 3.82 9.91
CA LEU A 170 4.77 3.86 10.11
C LEU A 170 5.53 3.57 8.82
N SER A 171 5.07 2.59 8.03
CA SER A 171 5.70 2.23 6.75
C SER A 171 5.61 3.38 5.73
N VAL A 172 4.48 4.07 5.63
CA VAL A 172 4.30 5.23 4.75
C VAL A 172 5.26 6.37 5.14
N ILE A 173 5.37 6.66 6.44
CA ILE A 173 6.31 7.69 6.95
C ILE A 173 7.75 7.29 6.63
N ALA A 174 8.13 6.06 6.91
CA ALA A 174 9.48 5.56 6.65
C ALA A 174 9.85 5.66 5.16
N VAL A 175 8.97 5.20 4.27
CA VAL A 175 9.17 5.26 2.80
C VAL A 175 9.28 6.71 2.33
N GLY A 176 8.44 7.62 2.80
CA GLY A 176 8.48 9.04 2.43
C GLY A 176 9.79 9.72 2.85
N ILE A 177 10.28 9.43 4.07
CA ILE A 177 11.57 9.95 4.54
C ILE A 177 12.72 9.34 3.73
N ILE A 178 12.72 8.03 3.51
CA ILE A 178 13.78 7.31 2.81
C ILE A 178 13.92 7.80 1.37
N ILE A 179 12.82 7.93 0.61
CA ILE A 179 12.85 8.42 -0.77
C ILE A 179 13.43 9.82 -0.84
N ASN A 180 12.97 10.75 0.02
CA ASN A 180 13.48 12.11 0.05
C ASN A 180 14.95 12.16 0.45
N TRP A 181 15.35 11.39 1.45
CA TRP A 181 16.73 11.35 1.95
C TRP A 181 17.71 10.79 0.91
N ILE A 182 17.37 9.66 0.29
CA ILE A 182 18.17 9.02 -0.76
C ILE A 182 18.30 9.95 -1.98
N SER A 183 17.20 10.50 -2.46
CA SER A 183 17.20 11.41 -3.63
C SER A 183 18.08 12.64 -3.37
N THR A 184 17.95 13.24 -2.19
CA THR A 184 18.78 14.39 -1.77
C THR A 184 20.26 14.01 -1.64
N PHE A 185 20.55 12.83 -1.09
CA PHE A 185 21.92 12.35 -0.96
C PHE A 185 22.62 12.26 -2.32
N PHE A 186 21.98 11.62 -3.31
CA PHE A 186 22.54 11.52 -4.65
C PHE A 186 22.62 12.88 -5.35
N ALA A 187 21.58 13.73 -5.23
CA ALA A 187 21.58 15.05 -5.82
C ALA A 187 22.72 15.92 -5.29
N VAL A 188 22.89 16.02 -3.97
CA VAL A 188 23.93 16.83 -3.36
C VAL A 188 25.32 16.30 -3.72
N ASN A 189 25.55 14.97 -3.67
CA ASN A 189 26.83 14.40 -4.06
C ASN A 189 27.19 14.69 -5.50
N LYS A 190 26.23 14.55 -6.43
CA LYS A 190 26.45 14.86 -7.85
C LYS A 190 26.92 16.29 -8.05
N TYR A 191 26.28 17.26 -7.38
CA TYR A 191 26.61 18.68 -7.57
C TYR A 191 27.87 19.12 -6.81
N LEU A 192 28.19 18.52 -5.66
CA LEU A 192 29.46 18.81 -4.97
C LEU A 192 30.67 18.26 -5.70
N ASN A 193 30.54 17.15 -6.44
CA ASN A 193 31.64 16.56 -7.23
C ASN A 193 31.94 17.38 -8.49
N ILE A 194 30.93 17.88 -9.20
CA ILE A 194 31.11 18.66 -10.45
C ILE A 194 31.92 19.95 -10.19
N LYS A 195 31.79 20.61 -9.02
CA LYS A 195 32.52 21.83 -8.71
C LYS A 195 34.01 21.62 -8.41
N THR A 196 34.42 20.43 -8.00
CA THR A 196 35.80 20.15 -7.68
C THR A 196 36.66 20.05 -8.97
N ASP A 197 36.06 19.55 -10.07
CA ASP A 197 36.77 19.42 -11.37
C ASP A 197 36.93 20.76 -12.11
N GLN A 198 36.09 21.76 -11.84
CA GLN A 198 36.16 23.09 -12.49
C GLN A 198 37.13 24.04 -11.80
N LEU A 199 37.72 23.70 -10.68
CA LEU A 199 38.72 24.50 -9.98
C LEU A 199 40.18 24.19 -10.44
N PHE A 200 40.36 23.22 -11.33
CA PHE A 200 41.68 22.84 -11.91
C PHE A 200 41.87 23.21 -13.37
N TYR A 201 41.01 24.06 -13.95
CA TYR A 201 41.22 24.69 -15.27
C TYR A 201 41.09 26.19 -15.18
#